data_3e6f4a4187081ba5560b092a974bc71c
#
_entry.id   3e6f4a4187081ba5560b092a974bc71c
#
_cell.length_a   1.000
_cell.length_b   1.000
_cell.length_c   1.000
_cell.angle_alpha   90.00
_cell.angle_beta   90.00
_cell.angle_gamma   90.00
#
_symmetry.space_group_name_H-M   'P 1'
#
loop_
_entity.id
_entity.type
_entity.pdbx_description
1 polymer ?
#
loop_
_entity_poly.entity_id
_entity_poly.type
_entity_poly.pdbx_seq_one_letter_code
_entity_poly.pdbx_strand_id
1 'polypeptide(L)'
;SVAFALPFNSFDPRSMAMGGAGVAVGSAGTAPFFNPALLAVTKDEDDFSLILPIVGVRVYDPEDFRTSVDNFQTGNYVGKVKTSINTFNAPGGLTLPNANAIAADTGVLNSQLATLDSKPIQAEFGTAMVVGIPSKKYGGAFFANISGALDGVVRYKDGPTLTALTTAVTAVTACAGNLVCLSSLNSPFIDGTGKVVFNTLP
;
A
#
# COMPACT_ATOMS: atom_id res chain seq x y z
N SER A 1 0.58 21.94 4.68
CA SER A 1 0.64 21.52 3.28
C SER A 1 2.09 21.35 2.89
N VAL A 2 2.49 20.12 2.66
CA VAL A 2 3.84 19.79 2.19
C VAL A 2 3.76 19.88 0.68
N ALA A 3 4.41 20.87 0.09
CA ALA A 3 4.56 20.97 -1.35
C ALA A 3 5.63 19.96 -1.77
N PHE A 4 5.23 18.84 -2.36
CA PHE A 4 6.15 17.98 -3.07
C PHE A 4 6.42 18.63 -4.42
N ALA A 5 7.65 19.09 -4.64
CA ALA A 5 8.13 19.34 -5.98
C ALA A 5 8.23 17.96 -6.66
N LEU A 6 7.30 17.66 -7.56
CA LEU A 6 7.45 16.49 -8.42
C LEU A 6 8.79 16.66 -9.17
N PRO A 7 9.75 15.76 -8.98
CA PRO A 7 10.96 15.81 -9.78
C PRO A 7 10.54 15.71 -11.24
N PHE A 8 11.26 16.41 -12.12
CA PHE A 8 11.05 16.32 -13.57
C PHE A 8 11.39 14.89 -14.01
N ASN A 9 10.43 14.00 -13.85
CA ASN A 9 10.58 12.59 -14.15
C ASN A 9 10.33 12.38 -15.63
N SER A 10 11.42 12.31 -16.37
CA SER A 10 11.39 11.72 -17.70
C SER A 10 11.21 10.21 -17.55
N PHE A 11 10.19 9.67 -18.16
CA PHE A 11 9.98 8.22 -18.27
C PHE A 11 10.81 7.58 -19.39
N ASP A 12 11.84 8.26 -19.87
CA ASP A 12 12.80 7.66 -20.80
C ASP A 12 13.54 6.50 -20.11
N PRO A 13 13.43 5.26 -20.62
CA PRO A 13 14.04 4.08 -19.99
C PRO A 13 15.54 4.17 -19.78
N ARG A 14 16.23 4.83 -20.71
CA ARG A 14 17.69 5.03 -20.63
C ARG A 14 18.04 5.97 -19.48
N SER A 15 17.32 7.08 -19.39
CA SER A 15 17.50 8.04 -18.29
C SER A 15 17.18 7.42 -16.93
N MET A 16 16.10 6.64 -16.86
CA MET A 16 15.73 5.91 -15.64
C MET A 16 16.80 4.90 -15.22
N ALA A 17 17.37 4.16 -16.16
CA ALA A 17 18.44 3.19 -15.89
C ALA A 17 19.73 3.86 -15.39
N MET A 18 19.95 5.13 -15.75
CA MET A 18 21.10 5.94 -15.32
C MET A 18 20.78 6.86 -14.12
N GLY A 19 19.77 6.54 -13.35
CA GLY A 19 19.41 7.32 -12.15
C GLY A 19 18.90 8.74 -12.43
N GLY A 20 18.34 8.99 -13.62
CA GLY A 20 17.84 10.31 -14.01
C GLY A 20 18.83 11.22 -14.72
N ALA A 21 20.01 10.73 -15.09
CA ALA A 21 21.09 11.52 -15.74
C ALA A 21 20.79 11.94 -17.20
N GLY A 22 19.52 11.96 -17.63
CA GLY A 22 19.11 12.28 -18.99
C GLY A 22 19.56 13.65 -19.50
N VAL A 23 19.74 14.62 -18.60
CA VAL A 23 20.25 15.96 -18.95
C VAL A 23 21.68 15.92 -19.51
N ALA A 24 22.52 15.00 -19.00
CA ALA A 24 23.93 14.90 -19.38
C ALA A 24 24.17 14.00 -20.61
N VAL A 25 23.25 13.05 -20.87
CA VAL A 25 23.43 12.00 -21.89
C VAL A 25 22.29 11.97 -22.92
N GLY A 26 21.47 13.00 -22.94
CA GLY A 26 20.34 13.11 -23.87
C GLY A 26 20.83 13.11 -25.34
N SER A 27 20.06 12.45 -26.20
CA SER A 27 20.21 12.50 -27.65
C SER A 27 19.32 13.59 -28.26
N ALA A 28 19.49 13.92 -29.53
CA ALA A 28 18.57 14.83 -30.25
C ALA A 28 17.07 14.37 -30.11
N GLY A 29 16.81 13.07 -30.09
CA GLY A 29 15.47 12.53 -29.90
C GLY A 29 14.88 12.79 -28.51
N THR A 30 15.70 12.76 -27.47
CA THR A 30 15.25 13.00 -26.07
C THR A 30 15.43 14.44 -25.62
N ALA A 31 16.04 15.28 -26.46
CA ALA A 31 16.31 16.69 -26.20
C ALA A 31 15.12 17.46 -25.61
N PRO A 32 13.90 17.34 -26.17
CA PRO A 32 12.75 18.10 -25.67
C PRO A 32 12.38 17.80 -24.22
N PHE A 33 12.74 16.60 -23.72
CA PHE A 33 12.46 16.21 -22.34
C PHE A 33 13.49 16.73 -21.34
N PHE A 34 14.74 17.00 -21.78
CA PHE A 34 15.84 17.31 -20.87
C PHE A 34 16.46 18.67 -21.15
N ASN A 35 16.91 18.89 -22.37
CA ASN A 35 17.58 20.10 -22.78
C ASN A 35 17.35 20.36 -24.27
N PRO A 36 16.45 21.27 -24.64
CA PRO A 36 16.17 21.59 -26.05
C PRO A 36 17.37 22.00 -26.86
N ALA A 37 18.45 22.53 -26.23
CA ALA A 37 19.67 22.89 -26.92
C ALA A 37 20.36 21.68 -27.57
N LEU A 38 20.09 20.47 -27.11
CA LEU A 38 20.62 19.24 -27.74
C LEU A 38 20.06 19.00 -29.17
N LEU A 39 18.97 19.66 -29.56
CA LEU A 39 18.47 19.63 -30.93
C LEU A 39 19.43 20.29 -31.91
N ALA A 40 20.29 21.19 -31.44
CA ALA A 40 21.34 21.83 -32.25
C ALA A 40 22.66 21.01 -32.31
N VAL A 41 22.80 20.02 -31.42
CA VAL A 41 23.94 19.09 -31.38
C VAL A 41 23.60 17.85 -32.19
N THR A 42 23.57 17.97 -33.50
CA THR A 42 23.20 16.90 -34.41
C THR A 42 24.40 16.40 -35.20
N LYS A 43 24.36 15.12 -35.58
CA LYS A 43 25.21 14.58 -36.64
C LYS A 43 24.64 14.98 -37.99
N ASP A 44 25.48 15.05 -39.01
CA ASP A 44 25.05 15.48 -40.38
C ASP A 44 24.04 14.51 -41.02
N GLU A 45 23.79 13.35 -40.40
CA GLU A 45 22.89 12.28 -40.86
C GLU A 45 21.55 12.27 -40.10
N ASP A 46 21.32 13.17 -39.13
CA ASP A 46 20.13 13.19 -38.27
C ASP A 46 19.09 14.15 -38.85
N ASP A 47 18.26 13.69 -39.78
CA ASP A 47 17.18 14.50 -40.39
C ASP A 47 15.87 14.47 -39.61
N PHE A 48 15.62 13.40 -38.87
CA PHE A 48 14.34 13.18 -38.21
C PHE A 48 14.51 12.30 -36.97
N SER A 49 13.80 12.65 -35.89
CA SER A 49 13.78 11.90 -34.67
C SER A 49 12.32 11.63 -34.27
N LEU A 50 11.98 10.36 -34.09
CA LEU A 50 10.67 9.93 -33.63
C LEU A 50 10.83 9.05 -32.40
N ILE A 51 10.24 9.46 -31.29
CA ILE A 51 10.04 8.62 -30.12
C ILE A 51 8.57 8.27 -30.06
N LEU A 52 8.28 6.99 -30.24
CA LEU A 52 6.93 6.42 -30.08
C LEU A 52 6.50 6.55 -28.61
N PRO A 53 5.19 6.45 -28.33
CA PRO A 53 4.71 6.55 -26.96
C PRO A 53 5.45 5.61 -26.02
N ILE A 54 6.14 6.20 -25.05
CA ILE A 54 6.82 5.50 -23.97
C ILE A 54 5.86 5.51 -22.79
N VAL A 55 5.65 4.36 -22.17
CA VAL A 55 4.85 4.24 -20.95
C VAL A 55 5.79 3.80 -19.83
N GLY A 56 5.76 4.53 -18.73
CA GLY A 56 6.53 4.22 -17.52
C GLY A 56 5.65 4.18 -16.29
N VAL A 57 5.96 3.23 -15.41
CA VAL A 57 5.37 3.15 -14.07
C VAL A 57 6.52 2.97 -13.09
N ARG A 58 6.48 3.74 -12.01
CA ARG A 58 7.42 3.61 -10.90
C ARG A 58 6.59 3.46 -9.62
N VAL A 59 6.94 2.47 -8.81
CA VAL A 59 6.39 2.32 -7.46
C VAL A 59 7.52 2.57 -6.47
N TYR A 60 7.27 3.42 -5.51
CA TYR A 60 8.19 3.77 -4.45
C TYR A 60 7.58 3.36 -3.10
N ASP A 61 8.26 2.48 -2.41
CA ASP A 61 7.86 1.89 -1.14
C ASP A 61 9.00 2.09 -0.11
N PRO A 62 9.11 3.28 0.49
CA PRO A 62 10.24 3.64 1.36
C PRO A 62 10.24 2.91 2.70
N GLU A 63 9.11 2.35 3.12
CA GLU A 63 8.94 1.71 4.42
C GLU A 63 8.57 0.23 4.31
N ASP A 64 8.89 -0.41 3.18
CA ASP A 64 8.65 -1.83 2.95
C ASP A 64 7.19 -2.25 3.22
N PHE A 65 6.24 -1.42 2.79
CA PHE A 65 4.81 -1.69 2.93
C PHE A 65 4.43 -3.03 2.27
N ARG A 66 4.94 -3.28 1.06
CA ARG A 66 4.70 -4.52 0.33
C ARG A 66 5.16 -5.74 1.13
N THR A 67 6.37 -5.72 1.65
CA THR A 67 6.91 -6.80 2.48
C THR A 67 6.06 -7.01 3.74
N SER A 68 5.57 -5.93 4.34
CA SER A 68 4.68 -6.00 5.50
C SER A 68 3.33 -6.64 5.17
N VAL A 69 2.77 -6.34 4.00
CA VAL A 69 1.53 -6.98 3.50
C VAL A 69 1.75 -8.46 3.21
N ASP A 70 2.85 -8.83 2.55
CA ASP A 70 3.19 -10.23 2.26
C ASP A 70 3.36 -11.04 3.56
N ASN A 71 4.03 -10.49 4.57
CA ASN A 71 4.19 -11.09 5.88
C ASN A 71 2.84 -11.25 6.60
N PHE A 72 1.98 -10.23 6.51
CA PHE A 72 0.63 -10.28 7.08
C PHE A 72 -0.21 -11.39 6.45
N GLN A 73 -0.21 -11.51 5.12
CA GLN A 73 -0.95 -12.55 4.40
C GLN A 73 -0.40 -13.95 4.72
N THR A 74 0.92 -14.11 4.68
CA THR A 74 1.58 -15.41 4.96
C THR A 74 1.36 -15.86 6.40
N GLY A 75 1.31 -14.92 7.34
CA GLY A 75 1.09 -15.19 8.77
C GLY A 75 -0.30 -15.71 9.10
N ASN A 76 -1.28 -15.53 8.20
CA ASN A 76 -2.68 -15.97 8.35
C ASN A 76 -3.29 -15.60 9.72
N TYR A 77 -2.99 -14.40 10.21
CA TYR A 77 -3.39 -13.95 11.56
C TYR A 77 -4.90 -13.93 11.77
N VAL A 78 -5.65 -13.50 10.74
CA VAL A 78 -7.12 -13.53 10.77
C VAL A 78 -7.65 -14.96 10.88
N GLY A 79 -7.03 -15.91 10.16
CA GLY A 79 -7.39 -17.33 10.24
C GLY A 79 -7.15 -17.92 11.64
N LYS A 80 -6.07 -17.54 12.30
CA LYS A 80 -5.75 -17.95 13.67
C LYS A 80 -6.82 -17.47 14.66
N VAL A 81 -7.15 -16.17 14.64
CA VAL A 81 -8.23 -15.61 15.48
C VAL A 81 -9.55 -16.32 15.23
N LYS A 82 -9.92 -16.55 13.96
CA LYS A 82 -11.13 -17.28 13.61
C LYS A 82 -11.14 -18.71 14.17
N THR A 83 -10.01 -19.41 14.10
CA THR A 83 -9.86 -20.76 14.65
C THR A 83 -10.02 -20.77 16.17
N SER A 84 -9.39 -19.85 16.89
CA SER A 84 -9.49 -19.71 18.33
C SER A 84 -10.93 -19.40 18.77
N ILE A 85 -11.64 -18.54 18.03
CA ILE A 85 -13.04 -18.25 18.28
C ILE A 85 -13.94 -19.48 18.03
N ASN A 86 -13.71 -20.22 16.94
CA ASN A 86 -14.46 -21.44 16.67
C ASN A 86 -14.26 -22.47 17.79
N THR A 87 -13.04 -22.61 18.31
CA THR A 87 -12.73 -23.49 19.45
C THR A 87 -13.45 -23.02 20.71
N PHE A 88 -13.46 -21.73 21.00
CA PHE A 88 -14.17 -21.15 22.12
C PHE A 88 -15.69 -21.37 22.02
N ASN A 89 -16.27 -21.21 20.85
CA ASN A 89 -17.71 -21.38 20.58
C ASN A 89 -18.16 -22.84 20.51
N ALA A 90 -17.23 -23.80 20.49
CA ALA A 90 -17.56 -25.22 20.46
C ALA A 90 -18.21 -25.70 21.80
N PRO A 91 -18.98 -26.78 21.79
CA PRO A 91 -19.51 -27.36 23.03
C PRO A 91 -18.39 -27.63 24.05
N GLY A 92 -18.51 -27.08 25.25
CA GLY A 92 -17.47 -27.15 26.30
C GLY A 92 -16.27 -26.22 26.07
N GLY A 93 -16.28 -25.37 25.02
CA GLY A 93 -15.18 -24.48 24.69
C GLY A 93 -15.11 -23.18 25.47
N LEU A 94 -16.15 -22.81 26.24
CA LEU A 94 -16.21 -21.59 27.06
C LEU A 94 -15.28 -21.68 28.29
N THR A 95 -13.98 -21.81 28.04
CA THR A 95 -12.95 -21.99 29.06
C THR A 95 -11.95 -20.86 29.06
N LEU A 96 -11.32 -20.61 30.21
CA LEU A 96 -10.28 -19.60 30.35
C LEU A 96 -9.09 -19.83 29.39
N PRO A 97 -8.57 -21.06 29.20
CA PRO A 97 -7.51 -21.29 28.21
C PRO A 97 -7.89 -20.87 26.78
N ASN A 98 -9.13 -21.15 26.33
CA ASN A 98 -9.60 -20.79 25.01
C ASN A 98 -9.80 -19.26 24.89
N ALA A 99 -10.27 -18.60 25.95
CA ALA A 99 -10.33 -17.14 25.99
C ALA A 99 -8.95 -16.50 25.88
N ASN A 100 -7.96 -17.05 26.58
CA ASN A 100 -6.58 -16.58 26.50
C ASN A 100 -5.98 -16.80 25.10
N ALA A 101 -6.35 -17.90 24.42
CA ALA A 101 -5.94 -18.12 23.04
C ALA A 101 -6.49 -17.04 22.10
N ILE A 102 -7.77 -16.68 22.23
CA ILE A 102 -8.37 -15.56 21.47
C ILE A 102 -7.62 -14.26 21.77
N ALA A 103 -7.35 -13.96 23.05
CA ALA A 103 -6.64 -12.75 23.45
C ALA A 103 -5.23 -12.69 22.84
N ALA A 104 -4.50 -13.81 22.87
CA ALA A 104 -3.15 -13.91 22.30
C ALA A 104 -3.17 -13.71 20.77
N ASP A 105 -4.03 -14.44 20.04
CA ASP A 105 -4.12 -14.36 18.59
C ASP A 105 -4.60 -12.97 18.13
N THR A 106 -5.56 -12.38 18.85
CA THR A 106 -6.05 -11.03 18.60
C THR A 106 -4.97 -9.98 18.87
N GLY A 107 -4.18 -10.17 19.94
CA GLY A 107 -3.04 -9.30 20.25
C GLY A 107 -1.98 -9.32 19.13
N VAL A 108 -1.66 -10.52 18.61
CA VAL A 108 -0.75 -10.66 17.46
C VAL A 108 -1.34 -10.01 16.20
N LEU A 109 -2.62 -10.24 15.91
CA LEU A 109 -3.31 -9.59 14.78
C LEU A 109 -3.24 -8.06 14.89
N ASN A 110 -3.56 -7.52 16.08
CA ASN A 110 -3.51 -6.08 16.33
C ASN A 110 -2.12 -5.50 16.10
N SER A 111 -1.08 -6.18 16.60
CA SER A 111 0.31 -5.74 16.41
C SER A 111 0.73 -5.77 14.94
N GLN A 112 0.31 -6.80 14.19
CA GLN A 112 0.62 -6.92 12.77
C GLN A 112 -0.12 -5.87 11.93
N LEU A 113 -1.38 -5.56 12.25
CA LEU A 113 -2.12 -4.47 11.61
C LEU A 113 -1.49 -3.10 11.92
N ALA A 114 -1.00 -2.90 13.15
CA ALA A 114 -0.29 -1.69 13.52
C ALA A 114 1.03 -1.51 12.76
N THR A 115 1.69 -2.58 12.30
CA THR A 115 2.88 -2.46 11.45
C THR A 115 2.58 -1.94 10.06
N LEU A 116 1.33 -2.04 9.61
CA LEU A 116 0.87 -1.50 8.32
C LEU A 116 0.41 -0.05 8.44
N ASP A 117 0.16 0.43 9.67
CA ASP A 117 -0.35 1.79 9.88
C ASP A 117 0.68 2.84 9.49
N SER A 118 0.19 3.88 8.86
CA SER A 118 0.95 5.07 8.44
C SER A 118 2.06 4.80 7.42
N LYS A 119 2.21 3.60 6.87
CA LYS A 119 3.19 3.32 5.82
C LYS A 119 2.76 3.93 4.49
N PRO A 120 3.56 4.84 3.92
CA PRO A 120 3.25 5.44 2.64
C PRO A 120 3.61 4.50 1.48
N ILE A 121 2.78 4.51 0.45
CA ILE A 121 3.10 3.95 -0.85
C ILE A 121 2.88 5.02 -1.90
N GLN A 122 3.82 5.15 -2.82
CA GLN A 122 3.74 6.12 -3.91
C GLN A 122 3.85 5.39 -5.24
N ALA A 123 3.02 5.77 -6.19
CA ALA A 123 3.10 5.29 -7.56
C ALA A 123 3.13 6.48 -8.52
N GLU A 124 4.08 6.47 -9.42
CA GLU A 124 4.18 7.44 -10.50
C GLU A 124 3.96 6.73 -11.82
N PHE A 125 3.24 7.37 -12.71
CA PHE A 125 3.03 6.87 -14.06
C PHE A 125 3.18 8.00 -15.06
N GLY A 126 3.58 7.65 -16.26
CA GLY A 126 3.70 8.63 -17.31
C GLY A 126 3.78 8.01 -18.69
N THR A 127 3.42 8.81 -19.67
CA THR A 127 3.61 8.51 -21.09
C THR A 127 4.14 9.76 -21.79
N ALA A 128 5.01 9.54 -22.75
CA ALA A 128 5.61 10.63 -23.51
C ALA A 128 5.84 10.22 -24.96
N MET A 129 5.73 11.19 -25.87
CA MET A 129 6.04 11.03 -27.28
C MET A 129 6.77 12.28 -27.79
N VAL A 130 7.65 12.10 -28.76
CA VAL A 130 8.42 13.19 -29.40
C VAL A 130 8.49 13.00 -30.89
N VAL A 131 8.33 14.09 -31.60
CA VAL A 131 8.68 14.23 -33.01
C VAL A 131 9.64 15.41 -33.12
N GLY A 132 10.86 15.16 -33.55
CA GLY A 132 11.92 16.16 -33.63
C GLY A 132 12.56 16.27 -35.04
N ILE A 133 12.85 17.47 -35.43
CA ILE A 133 13.65 17.78 -36.63
C ILE A 133 14.92 18.47 -36.12
N PRO A 134 15.99 17.70 -35.88
CA PRO A 134 17.25 18.27 -35.46
C PRO A 134 17.91 19.04 -36.63
N SER A 135 18.50 20.17 -36.34
CA SER A 135 19.20 20.96 -37.36
C SER A 135 20.18 21.94 -36.73
N LYS A 136 21.32 22.15 -37.36
CA LYS A 136 22.35 23.10 -36.92
C LYS A 136 21.89 24.57 -36.99
N LYS A 137 20.91 24.86 -37.86
CA LYS A 137 20.38 26.23 -38.02
C LYS A 137 19.01 26.45 -37.37
N TYR A 138 18.09 25.53 -37.58
CA TYR A 138 16.70 25.65 -37.13
C TYR A 138 16.18 24.28 -36.68
N GLY A 139 16.58 23.84 -35.50
CA GLY A 139 16.03 22.63 -34.90
C GLY A 139 14.68 22.92 -34.26
N GLY A 140 13.74 22.00 -34.42
CA GLY A 140 12.43 22.07 -33.79
C GLY A 140 11.93 20.71 -33.32
N ALA A 141 11.12 20.68 -32.29
CA ALA A 141 10.47 19.46 -31.86
C ALA A 141 9.08 19.72 -31.31
N PHE A 142 8.20 18.77 -31.56
CA PHE A 142 6.91 18.66 -30.88
C PHE A 142 7.00 17.48 -29.88
N PHE A 143 6.57 17.72 -28.67
CA PHE A 143 6.49 16.65 -27.66
C PHE A 143 5.18 16.74 -26.90
N ALA A 144 4.67 15.59 -26.49
CA ALA A 144 3.57 15.47 -25.58
C ALA A 144 3.98 14.54 -24.43
N ASN A 145 3.64 14.95 -23.24
CA ASN A 145 3.91 14.17 -22.03
C ASN A 145 2.70 14.27 -21.11
N ILE A 146 2.31 13.14 -20.53
CA ILE A 146 1.29 13.05 -19.49
C ILE A 146 1.94 12.28 -18.34
N SER A 147 1.90 12.84 -17.15
CA SER A 147 2.39 12.17 -15.94
C SER A 147 1.42 12.39 -14.78
N GLY A 148 1.41 11.43 -13.88
CA GLY A 148 0.61 11.50 -12.67
C GLY A 148 1.30 10.76 -11.53
N ALA A 149 0.96 11.16 -10.31
CA ALA A 149 1.40 10.50 -9.10
C ALA A 149 0.18 10.14 -8.24
N LEU A 150 0.26 9.00 -7.59
CA LEU A 150 -0.70 8.52 -6.61
C LEU A 150 0.03 8.30 -5.30
N ASP A 151 -0.47 8.90 -4.24
CA ASP A 151 0.04 8.72 -2.89
C ASP A 151 -1.04 8.04 -2.05
N GLY A 152 -0.67 6.97 -1.37
CA GLY A 152 -1.55 6.23 -0.47
C GLY A 152 -0.90 6.03 0.89
N VAL A 153 -1.71 6.10 1.94
CA VAL A 153 -1.31 5.76 3.31
C VAL A 153 -2.39 4.89 3.92
N VAL A 154 -1.98 3.75 4.45
CA VAL A 154 -2.89 2.90 5.22
C VAL A 154 -3.09 3.50 6.61
N ARG A 155 -4.34 3.52 7.09
CA ARG A 155 -4.69 3.93 8.44
C ARG A 155 -5.40 2.82 9.16
N TYR A 156 -4.78 2.30 10.21
CA TYR A 156 -5.37 1.29 11.08
C TYR A 156 -6.11 1.96 12.24
N LYS A 157 -7.41 1.69 12.38
CA LYS A 157 -8.26 2.30 13.42
C LYS A 157 -8.94 1.29 14.35
N ASP A 158 -8.87 -0.01 14.01
CA ASP A 158 -9.68 -1.06 14.68
C ASP A 158 -9.04 -1.64 15.94
N GLY A 159 -7.89 -1.11 16.39
CA GLY A 159 -7.23 -1.53 17.61
C GLY A 159 -8.14 -1.55 18.86
N PRO A 160 -8.90 -0.47 19.13
CA PRO A 160 -9.84 -0.47 20.25
C PRO A 160 -10.93 -1.54 20.16
N THR A 161 -11.42 -1.84 18.94
CA THR A 161 -12.43 -2.87 18.67
C THR A 161 -11.91 -4.27 19.00
N LEU A 162 -10.67 -4.57 18.58
CA LEU A 162 -10.02 -5.84 18.91
C LEU A 162 -9.75 -5.98 20.41
N THR A 163 -9.38 -4.90 21.09
CA THR A 163 -9.22 -4.88 22.55
C THR A 163 -10.55 -5.11 23.26
N ALA A 164 -11.65 -4.51 22.79
CA ALA A 164 -12.98 -4.70 23.34
C ALA A 164 -13.45 -6.15 23.17
N LEU A 165 -13.15 -6.81 22.05
CA LEU A 165 -13.40 -8.23 21.84
C LEU A 165 -12.70 -9.09 22.91
N THR A 166 -11.42 -8.88 23.16
CA THR A 166 -10.67 -9.66 24.16
C THR A 166 -11.22 -9.45 25.57
N THR A 167 -11.61 -8.24 25.91
CA THR A 167 -12.24 -7.92 27.19
C THR A 167 -13.58 -8.64 27.35
N ALA A 168 -14.42 -8.65 26.31
CA ALA A 168 -15.69 -9.32 26.29
C ALA A 168 -15.55 -10.84 26.48
N VAL A 169 -14.62 -11.47 25.79
CA VAL A 169 -14.36 -12.92 25.89
C VAL A 169 -13.86 -13.30 27.29
N THR A 170 -13.02 -12.49 27.91
CA THR A 170 -12.56 -12.70 29.28
C THR A 170 -13.72 -12.59 30.27
N ALA A 171 -14.64 -11.64 30.08
CA ALA A 171 -15.82 -11.50 30.91
C ALA A 171 -16.77 -12.71 30.84
N VAL A 172 -16.91 -13.34 29.65
CA VAL A 172 -17.69 -14.59 29.49
C VAL A 172 -17.14 -15.70 30.38
N THR A 173 -15.82 -15.88 30.43
CA THR A 173 -15.22 -16.94 31.27
C THR A 173 -15.39 -16.66 32.74
N ALA A 174 -15.43 -15.40 33.17
CA ALA A 174 -15.71 -15.01 34.54
C ALA A 174 -17.15 -15.37 34.99
N CYS A 175 -18.10 -15.45 34.06
CA CYS A 175 -19.46 -15.86 34.32
C CYS A 175 -19.62 -17.37 34.62
N ALA A 176 -18.62 -18.18 34.36
CA ALA A 176 -18.59 -19.64 34.64
C ALA A 176 -19.88 -20.39 34.20
N GLY A 177 -20.44 -20.01 33.04
CA GLY A 177 -21.68 -20.63 32.52
C GLY A 177 -22.99 -20.13 33.13
N ASN A 178 -22.95 -19.15 34.01
CA ASN A 178 -24.16 -18.56 34.58
C ASN A 178 -24.91 -17.71 33.55
N LEU A 179 -26.08 -18.16 33.10
CA LEU A 179 -26.86 -17.50 32.05
C LEU A 179 -27.31 -16.09 32.43
N VAL A 180 -27.56 -15.81 33.71
CA VAL A 180 -27.92 -14.46 34.16
C VAL A 180 -26.73 -13.51 34.03
N CYS A 181 -25.53 -13.97 34.39
CA CYS A 181 -24.29 -13.22 34.17
C CYS A 181 -24.03 -13.01 32.69
N LEU A 182 -24.16 -14.05 31.86
CA LEU A 182 -23.93 -13.95 30.40
C LEU A 182 -24.91 -12.97 29.75
N SER A 183 -26.18 -12.99 30.13
CA SER A 183 -27.17 -12.04 29.59
C SER A 183 -26.97 -10.60 30.04
N SER A 184 -26.23 -10.38 31.14
CA SER A 184 -25.86 -9.05 31.62
C SER A 184 -24.62 -8.45 30.91
N LEU A 185 -23.86 -9.27 30.15
CA LEU A 185 -22.74 -8.81 29.36
C LEU A 185 -23.29 -8.08 28.12
N ASN A 186 -23.49 -6.78 28.26
CA ASN A 186 -23.93 -5.94 27.15
C ASN A 186 -22.77 -5.65 26.17
N SER A 187 -22.37 -6.67 25.42
CA SER A 187 -21.26 -6.59 24.47
C SER A 187 -21.74 -6.92 23.06
N PRO A 188 -21.36 -6.11 22.04
CA PRO A 188 -21.70 -6.41 20.64
C PRO A 188 -21.03 -7.67 20.10
N PHE A 189 -20.03 -8.19 20.82
CA PHE A 189 -19.23 -9.36 20.39
C PHE A 189 -19.71 -10.68 20.97
N ILE A 190 -20.64 -10.66 21.92
CA ILE A 190 -21.09 -11.85 22.64
C ILE A 190 -22.61 -11.97 22.52
N ASP A 191 -23.12 -13.15 22.16
CA ASP A 191 -24.54 -13.44 22.19
C ASP A 191 -25.01 -13.80 23.60
N GLY A 192 -26.35 -13.91 23.80
CA GLY A 192 -26.93 -14.25 25.09
C GLY A 192 -26.55 -15.65 25.62
N THR A 193 -25.86 -16.49 24.88
CA THR A 193 -25.34 -17.80 25.26
C THR A 193 -23.85 -17.79 25.61
N GLY A 194 -23.18 -16.63 25.47
CA GLY A 194 -21.77 -16.45 25.73
C GLY A 194 -20.84 -16.77 24.54
N LYS A 195 -21.39 -17.02 23.35
CA LYS A 195 -20.61 -17.25 22.15
C LYS A 195 -20.19 -15.94 21.49
N VAL A 196 -18.99 -15.95 20.92
CA VAL A 196 -18.50 -14.82 20.14
C VAL A 196 -19.21 -14.76 18.79
N VAL A 197 -19.74 -13.58 18.44
CA VAL A 197 -20.46 -13.31 17.20
C VAL A 197 -19.64 -12.36 16.33
N PHE A 198 -19.29 -12.77 15.11
CA PHE A 198 -18.50 -11.96 14.17
C PHE A 198 -19.31 -10.95 13.34
N ASN A 199 -20.65 -11.02 13.38
CA ASN A 199 -21.52 -10.25 12.48
C ASN A 199 -21.61 -8.75 12.80
N THR A 200 -20.88 -8.27 13.80
CA THR A 200 -20.93 -6.87 14.26
C THR A 200 -19.60 -6.13 14.10
N LEU A 201 -18.63 -6.71 13.39
CA LEU A 201 -17.46 -5.92 12.96
C LEU A 201 -17.90 -5.03 11.81
N PRO A 202 -17.82 -3.69 11.95
CA PRO A 202 -18.18 -2.74 10.92
C PRO A 202 -17.29 -2.83 9.69
#